data_e2632444d9e8810353e3ae70bb273251
#
_entry.id   e2632444d9e8810353e3ae70bb273251
#
_cell.length_a   1.000
_cell.length_b   1.000
_cell.length_c   1.000
_cell.angle_alpha   90.00
_cell.angle_beta   90.00
_cell.angle_gamma   90.00
#
_symmetry.space_group_name_H-M   'P 1'
#
loop_
_entity.id
_entity.type
_entity.pdbx_description
1 polymer ?
#
loop_
_entity_poly.entity_id
_entity_poly.type
_entity_poly.pdbx_seq_one_letter_code
_entity_poly.pdbx_strand_id
1 'polypeptide(L)'
;MIRHGQSAANADTSIYNRVPDYRIPLTELGVEQARAAGEALRRKLDGQPVCVYVSPYLRAYQTLEALNLGSITERVIEEPRLREQDWANFQIAGDIGDQKELRNLYGHFFYRFREGESGSDVYDRISSFMETLYRHWEKPDYAPNTLLVTHGLTMRLFCMRWFHWSVEYFESLNNPGNAELRTLIRNEQDKYDLDTPFSQWVQRSTDETVLNAPRMVF
;
A
#
# COMPACT_ATOMS: atom_id res chain seq x y z
N MET A 1 3.63 -8.37 -1.46
CA MET A 1 2.58 -7.41 -1.04
C MET A 1 1.50 -7.37 -2.09
N ILE A 2 0.26 -7.15 -1.66
CA ILE A 2 -0.88 -6.97 -2.56
C ILE A 2 -1.71 -5.77 -2.10
N ARG A 3 -2.14 -4.92 -3.05
CA ARG A 3 -3.16 -3.92 -2.80
C ARG A 3 -4.54 -4.60 -2.78
N HIS A 4 -5.45 -4.14 -1.91
CA HIS A 4 -6.83 -4.63 -1.92
C HIS A 4 -7.48 -4.53 -3.31
N GLY A 5 -8.44 -5.39 -3.63
CA GLY A 5 -9.29 -5.32 -4.82
C GLY A 5 -10.07 -4.00 -4.89
N GLN A 6 -10.76 -3.74 -5.99
CA GLN A 6 -11.57 -2.52 -6.12
C GLN A 6 -12.56 -2.43 -4.96
N SER A 7 -12.50 -1.35 -4.19
CA SER A 7 -13.47 -1.05 -3.13
C SER A 7 -14.63 -0.23 -3.67
N ALA A 8 -15.73 -0.20 -2.91
CA ALA A 8 -16.86 0.68 -3.23
C ALA A 8 -16.43 2.16 -3.33
N ALA A 9 -15.43 2.60 -2.55
CA ALA A 9 -14.89 3.95 -2.65
C ALA A 9 -13.99 4.19 -3.88
N ASN A 10 -13.43 3.15 -4.47
CA ASN A 10 -12.74 3.27 -5.75
C ASN A 10 -13.74 3.46 -6.92
N ALA A 11 -14.95 2.93 -6.79
CA ALA A 11 -16.02 3.08 -7.77
C ALA A 11 -16.81 4.40 -7.57
N ASP A 12 -17.09 4.76 -6.32
CA ASP A 12 -17.84 5.98 -5.95
C ASP A 12 -17.27 6.56 -4.65
N THR A 13 -16.55 7.67 -4.76
CA THR A 13 -15.95 8.36 -3.61
C THR A 13 -16.98 8.99 -2.67
N SER A 14 -18.22 9.18 -3.08
CA SER A 14 -19.27 9.76 -2.22
C SER A 14 -19.59 8.89 -1.00
N ILE A 15 -19.23 7.60 -1.04
CA ILE A 15 -19.43 6.67 0.07
C ILE A 15 -18.69 7.11 1.35
N TYR A 16 -17.56 7.82 1.22
CA TYR A 16 -16.81 8.34 2.37
C TYR A 16 -17.59 9.33 3.23
N ASN A 17 -18.68 9.93 2.71
CA ASN A 17 -19.51 10.85 3.47
C ASN A 17 -20.38 10.16 4.54
N ARG A 18 -20.56 8.84 4.44
CA ARG A 18 -21.54 8.09 5.25
C ARG A 18 -21.04 6.76 5.78
N VAL A 19 -19.97 6.22 5.20
CA VAL A 19 -19.37 4.97 5.65
C VAL A 19 -17.94 5.23 6.11
N PRO A 20 -17.58 4.88 7.34
CA PRO A 20 -16.19 5.00 7.81
C PRO A 20 -15.26 4.20 6.89
N ASP A 21 -14.10 4.76 6.56
CA ASP A 21 -13.17 4.21 5.57
C ASP A 21 -12.82 2.74 5.85
N TYR A 22 -12.60 2.37 7.11
CA TYR A 22 -12.25 1.00 7.48
C TYR A 22 -13.36 -0.03 7.23
N ARG A 23 -14.63 0.41 7.07
CA ARG A 23 -15.81 -0.43 6.78
C ARG A 23 -16.19 -0.50 5.32
N ILE A 24 -15.51 0.23 4.44
CA ILE A 24 -15.82 0.22 3.02
C ILE A 24 -15.46 -1.14 2.40
N PRO A 25 -16.45 -1.85 1.80
CA PRO A 25 -16.24 -3.19 1.25
C PRO A 25 -15.62 -3.16 -0.15
N LEU A 26 -15.24 -4.33 -0.64
CA LEU A 26 -14.98 -4.57 -2.05
C LEU A 26 -16.27 -4.47 -2.88
N THR A 27 -16.11 -4.15 -4.18
CA THR A 27 -17.12 -4.39 -5.20
C THR A 27 -17.04 -5.86 -5.67
N GLU A 28 -18.04 -6.31 -6.43
CA GLU A 28 -17.99 -7.63 -7.10
C GLU A 28 -16.74 -7.74 -7.98
N LEU A 29 -16.44 -6.70 -8.76
CA LEU A 29 -15.20 -6.62 -9.55
C LEU A 29 -13.95 -6.74 -8.66
N GLY A 30 -13.93 -6.11 -7.48
CA GLY A 30 -12.83 -6.22 -6.55
C GLY A 30 -12.61 -7.64 -6.04
N VAL A 31 -13.69 -8.39 -5.81
CA VAL A 31 -13.63 -9.81 -5.43
C VAL A 31 -13.07 -10.66 -6.58
N GLU A 32 -13.51 -10.42 -7.81
CA GLU A 32 -12.99 -11.11 -9.01
C GLU A 32 -11.49 -10.83 -9.23
N GLN A 33 -11.08 -9.57 -9.09
CA GLN A 33 -9.67 -9.17 -9.16
C GLN A 33 -8.82 -9.90 -8.10
N ALA A 34 -9.32 -9.99 -6.87
CA ALA A 34 -8.63 -10.69 -5.79
C ALA A 34 -8.55 -12.21 -6.04
N ARG A 35 -9.59 -12.84 -6.60
CA ARG A 35 -9.56 -14.26 -6.99
C ARG A 35 -8.50 -14.52 -8.05
N ALA A 36 -8.45 -13.70 -9.11
CA ALA A 36 -7.44 -13.82 -10.16
C ALA A 36 -6.01 -13.64 -9.60
N ALA A 37 -5.81 -12.67 -8.72
CA ALA A 37 -4.54 -12.47 -8.03
C ALA A 37 -4.17 -13.68 -7.14
N GLY A 38 -5.15 -14.30 -6.48
CA GLY A 38 -4.96 -15.52 -5.67
C GLY A 38 -4.47 -16.70 -6.50
N GLU A 39 -4.99 -16.89 -7.71
CA GLU A 39 -4.50 -17.91 -8.64
C GLU A 39 -3.04 -17.68 -9.04
N ALA A 40 -2.70 -16.44 -9.38
CA ALA A 40 -1.33 -16.07 -9.72
C ALA A 40 -0.38 -16.28 -8.53
N LEU A 41 -0.81 -15.89 -7.33
CA LEU A 41 -0.03 -16.02 -6.10
C LEU A 41 0.19 -17.49 -5.72
N ARG A 42 -0.83 -18.35 -5.80
CA ARG A 42 -0.68 -19.80 -5.55
C ARG A 42 0.32 -20.45 -6.49
N ARG A 43 0.29 -20.10 -7.79
CA ARG A 43 1.30 -20.57 -8.75
C ARG A 43 2.71 -20.11 -8.36
N LYS A 44 2.85 -18.85 -7.91
CA LYS A 44 4.14 -18.28 -7.53
C LYS A 44 4.70 -18.89 -6.23
N LEU A 45 3.84 -19.21 -5.29
CA LEU A 45 4.22 -19.83 -4.02
C LEU A 45 4.53 -21.34 -4.16
N ASP A 46 4.03 -21.99 -5.21
CA ASP A 46 4.28 -23.40 -5.52
C ASP A 46 4.11 -24.34 -4.30
N GLY A 47 3.01 -24.17 -3.58
CA GLY A 47 2.69 -24.94 -2.39
C GLY A 47 3.48 -24.57 -1.11
N GLN A 48 4.40 -23.63 -1.18
CA GLN A 48 5.16 -23.19 -0.02
C GLN A 48 4.28 -22.40 0.96
N PRO A 49 4.49 -22.58 2.27
CA PRO A 49 3.72 -21.88 3.29
C PRO A 49 3.98 -20.37 3.30
N VAL A 50 2.95 -19.63 3.71
CA VAL A 50 2.98 -18.17 3.79
C VAL A 50 2.40 -17.67 5.09
N CYS A 51 3.11 -16.75 5.75
CA CYS A 51 2.58 -15.95 6.86
C CYS A 51 1.97 -14.67 6.29
N VAL A 52 0.72 -14.38 6.64
CA VAL A 52 -0.03 -13.24 6.12
C VAL A 52 -0.18 -12.18 7.20
N TYR A 53 0.15 -10.93 6.85
CA TYR A 53 -0.23 -9.75 7.61
C TYR A 53 -1.29 -9.00 6.82
N VAL A 54 -2.41 -8.68 7.47
CA VAL A 54 -3.54 -8.02 6.82
C VAL A 54 -3.89 -6.72 7.52
N SER A 55 -4.13 -5.68 6.73
CA SER A 55 -4.71 -4.43 7.23
C SER A 55 -6.09 -4.70 7.87
N PRO A 56 -6.45 -4.01 8.97
CA PRO A 56 -7.74 -4.19 9.64
C PRO A 56 -8.94 -3.68 8.84
N TYR A 57 -8.72 -3.10 7.66
CA TYR A 57 -9.79 -2.56 6.82
C TYR A 57 -10.56 -3.67 6.12
N LEU A 58 -11.89 -3.57 6.09
CA LEU A 58 -12.79 -4.59 5.54
C LEU A 58 -12.38 -5.03 4.12
N ARG A 59 -12.06 -4.07 3.24
CA ARG A 59 -11.61 -4.37 1.87
C ARG A 59 -10.34 -5.20 1.80
N ALA A 60 -9.43 -5.06 2.77
CA ALA A 60 -8.22 -5.88 2.83
C ALA A 60 -8.53 -7.31 3.30
N TYR A 61 -9.40 -7.46 4.29
CA TYR A 61 -9.89 -8.78 4.72
C TYR A 61 -10.63 -9.52 3.61
N GLN A 62 -11.56 -8.85 2.93
CA GLN A 62 -12.28 -9.44 1.80
C GLN A 62 -11.34 -9.80 0.64
N THR A 63 -10.28 -9.03 0.43
CA THR A 63 -9.23 -9.38 -0.53
C THR A 63 -8.53 -10.67 -0.11
N LEU A 64 -8.09 -10.77 1.15
CA LEU A 64 -7.44 -11.97 1.68
C LEU A 64 -8.34 -13.20 1.54
N GLU A 65 -9.61 -13.09 1.90
CA GLU A 65 -10.59 -14.15 1.75
C GLU A 65 -10.73 -14.61 0.29
N ALA A 66 -10.87 -13.65 -0.63
CA ALA A 66 -11.01 -13.91 -2.05
C ALA A 66 -9.74 -14.47 -2.71
N LEU A 67 -8.53 -14.21 -2.17
CA LEU A 67 -7.28 -14.85 -2.62
C LEU A 67 -7.34 -16.37 -2.48
N ASN A 68 -8.13 -16.90 -1.55
CA ASN A 68 -8.36 -18.32 -1.34
C ASN A 68 -7.05 -19.15 -1.33
N LEU A 69 -6.13 -18.80 -0.45
CA LEU A 69 -4.81 -19.44 -0.37
C LEU A 69 -4.87 -20.84 0.28
N GLY A 70 -5.96 -21.16 0.97
CA GLY A 70 -6.19 -22.49 1.54
C GLY A 70 -5.10 -22.91 2.55
N SER A 71 -4.68 -24.16 2.45
CA SER A 71 -3.76 -24.79 3.40
C SER A 71 -2.34 -24.26 3.38
N ILE A 72 -1.94 -23.48 2.37
CA ILE A 72 -0.63 -22.84 2.37
C ILE A 72 -0.56 -21.62 3.29
N THR A 73 -1.69 -21.12 3.78
CA THR A 73 -1.73 -20.08 4.81
C THR A 73 -1.42 -20.69 6.18
N GLU A 74 -0.21 -20.44 6.67
CA GLU A 74 0.21 -20.94 7.97
C GLU A 74 -0.34 -20.09 9.12
N ARG A 75 -0.30 -18.77 8.94
CA ARG A 75 -0.76 -17.82 9.95
C ARG A 75 -1.32 -16.56 9.30
N VAL A 76 -2.37 -16.01 9.90
CA VAL A 76 -2.90 -14.69 9.57
C VAL A 76 -2.79 -13.79 10.80
N ILE A 77 -2.20 -12.62 10.62
CA ILE A 77 -1.99 -11.62 11.67
C ILE A 77 -2.63 -10.32 11.20
N GLU A 78 -3.61 -9.83 11.95
CA GLU A 78 -4.09 -8.47 11.77
C GLU A 78 -3.01 -7.48 12.20
N GLU A 79 -2.66 -6.54 11.32
CA GLU A 79 -1.61 -5.55 11.59
C GLU A 79 -2.12 -4.13 11.32
N PRO A 80 -2.48 -3.39 12.38
CA PRO A 80 -3.03 -2.04 12.25
C PRO A 80 -2.10 -1.02 11.57
N ARG A 81 -0.80 -1.25 11.62
CA ARG A 81 0.18 -0.38 10.94
C ARG A 81 0.15 -0.51 9.41
N LEU A 82 -0.53 -1.56 8.88
CA LEU A 82 -0.75 -1.74 7.43
C LEU A 82 -2.01 -1.04 6.90
N ARG A 83 -2.76 -0.29 7.74
CA ARG A 83 -3.91 0.49 7.29
C ARG A 83 -3.53 1.52 6.24
N GLU A 84 -4.51 2.00 5.48
CA GLU A 84 -4.28 3.12 4.55
C GLU A 84 -4.02 4.43 5.30
N GLN A 85 -3.48 5.42 4.63
CA GLN A 85 -3.38 6.78 5.13
C GLN A 85 -4.76 7.26 5.63
N ASP A 86 -4.80 7.82 6.82
CA ASP A 86 -6.02 8.39 7.36
C ASP A 86 -6.31 9.75 6.69
N TRP A 87 -7.49 9.87 6.10
CA TRP A 87 -7.95 11.06 5.39
C TRP A 87 -9.03 11.81 6.17
N ALA A 88 -9.07 11.66 7.48
CA ALA A 88 -10.08 12.12 8.42
C ALA A 88 -11.30 11.19 8.57
N ASN A 89 -12.09 11.44 9.62
CA ASN A 89 -13.17 10.55 10.05
C ASN A 89 -14.29 10.37 9.01
N PHE A 90 -14.78 11.49 8.45
CA PHE A 90 -15.73 11.51 7.33
C PHE A 90 -15.28 12.55 6.32
N GLN A 91 -15.26 12.16 5.05
CA GLN A 91 -14.81 13.03 3.99
C GLN A 91 -16.00 13.79 3.40
N ILE A 92 -16.12 15.06 3.72
CA ILE A 92 -17.06 15.95 3.07
C ILE A 92 -16.55 16.21 1.65
N ALA A 93 -17.34 15.87 0.63
CA ALA A 93 -16.90 15.77 -0.77
C ALA A 93 -16.17 17.00 -1.31
N GLY A 94 -16.58 18.21 -0.94
CA GLY A 94 -15.91 19.45 -1.35
C GLY A 94 -14.54 19.62 -0.66
N ASP A 95 -14.50 19.50 0.66
CA ASP A 95 -13.27 19.72 1.45
C ASP A 95 -12.17 18.71 1.11
N ILE A 96 -12.51 17.45 0.91
CA ILE A 96 -11.50 16.42 0.55
C ILE A 96 -10.95 16.61 -0.87
N GLY A 97 -11.75 17.13 -1.79
CA GLY A 97 -11.32 17.50 -3.13
C GLY A 97 -10.22 18.56 -3.08
N ASP A 98 -10.48 19.65 -2.39
CA ASP A 98 -9.55 20.76 -2.19
C ASP A 98 -8.26 20.30 -1.50
N GLN A 99 -8.36 19.46 -0.48
CA GLN A 99 -7.19 18.90 0.21
C GLN A 99 -6.36 17.99 -0.69
N LYS A 100 -6.97 17.22 -1.60
CA LYS A 100 -6.25 16.41 -2.58
C LYS A 100 -5.50 17.27 -3.61
N GLU A 101 -6.09 18.38 -4.04
CA GLU A 101 -5.42 19.34 -4.93
C GLU A 101 -4.23 19.98 -4.23
N LEU A 102 -4.39 20.44 -2.99
CA LEU A 102 -3.29 20.98 -2.18
C LEU A 102 -2.19 19.94 -1.97
N ARG A 103 -2.54 18.68 -1.69
CA ARG A 103 -1.57 17.60 -1.58
C ARG A 103 -0.78 17.39 -2.87
N ASN A 104 -1.42 17.48 -4.03
CA ASN A 104 -0.74 17.32 -5.32
C ASN A 104 0.26 18.44 -5.58
N LEU A 105 0.03 19.64 -5.03
CA LEU A 105 0.96 20.78 -5.12
C LEU A 105 2.08 20.70 -4.08
N TYR A 106 1.75 20.26 -2.86
CA TYR A 106 2.69 20.26 -1.73
C TYR A 106 3.59 19.02 -1.70
N GLY A 107 3.11 17.89 -2.23
CA GLY A 107 3.74 16.58 -2.18
C GLY A 107 3.01 15.60 -1.26
N HIS A 108 2.90 14.35 -1.73
CA HIS A 108 2.16 13.29 -1.02
C HIS A 108 2.83 12.84 0.28
N PHE A 109 4.15 13.02 0.38
CA PHE A 109 4.90 12.59 1.56
C PHE A 109 4.71 13.52 2.74
N PHE A 110 4.79 14.82 2.54
CA PHE A 110 4.74 15.80 3.62
C PHE A 110 3.38 16.43 3.86
N TYR A 111 2.47 16.41 2.87
CA TYR A 111 1.14 16.98 3.07
C TYR A 111 0.35 16.18 4.09
N ARG A 112 -0.12 16.87 5.14
CA ARG A 112 -1.01 16.31 6.16
C ARG A 112 -2.46 16.66 5.86
N PHE A 113 -3.32 15.65 5.74
CA PHE A 113 -4.76 15.89 5.71
C PHE A 113 -5.23 16.49 7.03
N ARG A 114 -6.19 17.40 6.97
CA ARG A 114 -6.80 17.97 8.16
C ARG A 114 -7.42 16.85 9.00
N GLU A 115 -7.04 16.75 10.27
CA GLU A 115 -7.44 15.66 11.19
C GLU A 115 -7.03 14.24 10.73
N GLY A 116 -6.07 14.14 9.82
CA GLY A 116 -5.58 12.88 9.27
C GLY A 116 -4.07 12.73 9.30
N GLU A 117 -3.57 11.77 8.53
CA GLU A 117 -2.14 11.46 8.41
C GLU A 117 -1.52 12.18 7.20
N SER A 118 -0.21 12.47 7.29
CA SER A 118 0.67 12.70 6.15
C SER A 118 1.25 11.37 5.64
N GLY A 119 1.90 11.39 4.49
CA GLY A 119 2.70 10.24 4.03
C GLY A 119 3.83 9.90 4.99
N SER A 120 4.47 10.92 5.64
CA SER A 120 5.51 10.67 6.63
C SER A 120 5.02 9.94 7.87
N ASP A 121 3.79 10.19 8.35
CA ASP A 121 3.23 9.42 9.47
C ASP A 121 3.05 7.94 9.10
N VAL A 122 2.60 7.69 7.86
CA VAL A 122 2.49 6.31 7.34
C VAL A 122 3.87 5.66 7.24
N TYR A 123 4.88 6.40 6.77
CA TYR A 123 6.27 5.93 6.70
C TYR A 123 6.81 5.52 8.07
N ASP A 124 6.55 6.32 9.11
CA ASP A 124 7.02 6.06 10.48
C ASP A 124 6.38 4.78 11.04
N ARG A 125 5.06 4.59 10.88
CA ARG A 125 4.41 3.37 11.36
C ARG A 125 4.81 2.12 10.56
N ILE A 126 5.10 2.26 9.26
CA ILE A 126 5.65 1.17 8.44
C ILE A 126 7.08 0.84 8.87
N SER A 127 7.89 1.83 9.21
CA SER A 127 9.25 1.60 9.74
C SER A 127 9.20 0.78 11.03
N SER A 128 8.31 1.13 11.95
CA SER A 128 8.05 0.35 13.18
C SER A 128 7.54 -1.07 12.88
N PHE A 129 6.70 -1.25 11.85
CA PHE A 129 6.25 -2.58 11.45
C PHE A 129 7.39 -3.43 10.88
N MET A 130 8.30 -2.86 10.10
CA MET A 130 9.47 -3.58 9.58
C MET A 130 10.35 -4.15 10.69
N GLU A 131 10.54 -3.44 11.79
CA GLU A 131 11.26 -3.98 12.95
C GLU A 131 10.56 -5.22 13.54
N THR A 132 9.23 -5.26 13.50
CA THR A 132 8.46 -6.43 13.90
C THR A 132 8.66 -7.58 12.91
N LEU A 133 8.67 -7.30 11.60
CA LEU A 133 8.95 -8.30 10.57
C LEU A 133 10.32 -8.92 10.74
N TYR A 134 11.37 -8.11 10.91
CA TYR A 134 12.72 -8.63 11.12
C TYR A 134 12.79 -9.58 12.30
N ARG A 135 12.24 -9.23 13.45
CA ARG A 135 12.16 -10.11 14.62
C ARG A 135 11.37 -11.40 14.38
N HIS A 136 10.35 -11.35 13.53
CA HIS A 136 9.57 -12.54 13.19
C HIS A 136 10.34 -13.45 12.23
N TRP A 137 11.05 -12.91 11.25
CA TRP A 137 11.85 -13.68 10.30
C TRP A 137 13.05 -14.40 10.93
N GLU A 138 13.53 -13.91 12.07
CA GLU A 138 14.58 -14.58 12.84
C GLU A 138 14.11 -15.86 13.55
N LYS A 139 12.79 -16.08 13.64
CA LYS A 139 12.27 -17.28 14.29
C LYS A 139 12.44 -18.50 13.40
N PRO A 140 12.95 -19.63 13.96
CA PRO A 140 13.23 -20.84 13.17
C PRO A 140 11.98 -21.46 12.52
N ASP A 141 10.81 -21.22 13.09
CA ASP A 141 9.51 -21.74 12.67
C ASP A 141 8.71 -20.74 11.80
N TYR A 142 9.34 -19.68 11.31
CA TYR A 142 8.65 -18.70 10.47
C TYR A 142 8.54 -19.20 9.03
N ALA A 143 7.36 -19.02 8.42
CA ALA A 143 7.11 -19.39 7.03
C ALA A 143 8.11 -18.72 6.07
N PRO A 144 8.58 -19.41 5.02
CA PRO A 144 9.55 -18.87 4.06
C PRO A 144 9.03 -17.67 3.27
N ASN A 145 7.71 -17.50 3.22
CA ASN A 145 7.07 -16.42 2.50
C ASN A 145 6.25 -15.53 3.45
N THR A 146 6.25 -14.23 3.17
CA THR A 146 5.42 -13.23 3.86
C THR A 146 4.53 -12.53 2.86
N LEU A 147 3.23 -12.49 3.11
CA LEU A 147 2.26 -11.73 2.33
C LEU A 147 1.73 -10.55 3.16
N LEU A 148 1.83 -9.34 2.61
CA LEU A 148 1.18 -8.15 3.17
C LEU A 148 -0.04 -7.81 2.31
N VAL A 149 -1.25 -7.84 2.90
CA VAL A 149 -2.50 -7.42 2.26
C VAL A 149 -2.83 -6.02 2.75
N THR A 150 -2.68 -5.02 1.88
CA THR A 150 -2.64 -3.62 2.29
C THR A 150 -3.16 -2.67 1.20
N HIS A 151 -2.67 -1.44 1.14
CA HIS A 151 -3.19 -0.33 0.35
C HIS A 151 -2.10 0.30 -0.52
N GLY A 152 -2.53 1.13 -1.49
CA GLY A 152 -1.64 1.65 -2.51
C GLY A 152 -0.50 2.52 -1.97
N LEU A 153 -0.82 3.53 -1.16
CA LEU A 153 0.18 4.42 -0.57
C LEU A 153 1.11 3.64 0.38
N THR A 154 0.52 2.78 1.22
CA THR A 154 1.25 1.96 2.18
C THR A 154 2.27 1.06 1.48
N MET A 155 1.95 0.46 0.32
CA MET A 155 2.90 -0.35 -0.46
C MET A 155 4.08 0.49 -0.99
N ARG A 156 3.81 1.69 -1.51
CA ARG A 156 4.89 2.58 -1.98
C ARG A 156 5.82 3.01 -0.85
N LEU A 157 5.25 3.37 0.31
CA LEU A 157 6.03 3.77 1.49
C LEU A 157 6.81 2.61 2.11
N PHE A 158 6.23 1.39 2.08
CA PHE A 158 6.98 0.19 2.45
C PHE A 158 8.22 0.02 1.55
N CYS A 159 8.06 0.10 0.24
CA CYS A 159 9.19 0.00 -0.69
C CYS A 159 10.16 1.18 -0.55
N MET A 160 9.66 2.40 -0.36
CA MET A 160 10.51 3.57 -0.08
C MET A 160 11.41 3.31 1.14
N ARG A 161 10.86 2.80 2.23
CA ARG A 161 11.62 2.48 3.44
C ARG A 161 12.58 1.32 3.22
N TRP A 162 12.15 0.29 2.50
CA TRP A 162 12.94 -0.91 2.22
C TRP A 162 14.15 -0.63 1.34
N PHE A 163 13.95 0.09 0.23
CA PHE A 163 14.97 0.39 -0.77
C PHE A 163 15.70 1.72 -0.53
N HIS A 164 15.39 2.43 0.55
CA HIS A 164 15.94 3.75 0.85
C HIS A 164 15.75 4.77 -0.30
N TRP A 165 14.56 4.77 -0.91
CA TRP A 165 14.24 5.71 -1.97
C TRP A 165 14.14 7.13 -1.44
N SER A 166 14.51 8.11 -2.28
CA SER A 166 14.32 9.53 -1.95
C SER A 166 12.83 9.91 -1.99
N VAL A 167 12.50 11.03 -1.35
CA VAL A 167 11.14 11.58 -1.39
C VAL A 167 10.73 11.90 -2.83
N GLU A 168 11.63 12.49 -3.63
CA GLU A 168 11.36 12.82 -5.04
C GLU A 168 11.03 11.56 -5.85
N TYR A 169 11.77 10.46 -5.63
CA TYR A 169 11.47 9.23 -6.33
C TYR A 169 10.10 8.66 -5.90
N PHE A 170 9.80 8.65 -4.59
CA PHE A 170 8.49 8.26 -4.09
C PHE A 170 7.36 9.11 -4.69
N GLU A 171 7.54 10.43 -4.76
CA GLU A 171 6.56 11.36 -5.35
C GLU A 171 6.29 11.07 -6.82
N SER A 172 7.28 10.57 -7.56
CA SER A 172 7.12 10.21 -8.97
C SER A 172 6.30 8.94 -9.20
N LEU A 173 6.01 8.14 -8.17
CA LEU A 173 5.37 6.84 -8.30
C LEU A 173 3.86 6.90 -8.27
N ASN A 174 3.20 6.09 -9.11
CA ASN A 174 1.78 5.81 -9.03
C ASN A 174 1.49 4.70 -8.00
N ASN A 175 0.26 4.71 -7.45
CA ASN A 175 -0.22 3.55 -6.71
C ASN A 175 -0.34 2.33 -7.65
N PRO A 176 -0.06 1.11 -7.15
CA PRO A 176 -0.38 -0.10 -7.91
C PRO A 176 -1.88 -0.19 -8.17
N GLY A 177 -2.28 -0.92 -9.19
CA GLY A 177 -3.67 -1.22 -9.49
C GLY A 177 -4.35 -2.04 -8.39
N ASN A 178 -5.68 -2.14 -8.42
CA ASN A 178 -6.43 -2.97 -7.48
C ASN A 178 -6.06 -4.46 -7.64
N ALA A 179 -5.88 -5.16 -6.53
CA ALA A 179 -5.38 -6.54 -6.45
C ALA A 179 -4.01 -6.77 -7.14
N GLU A 180 -3.26 -5.72 -7.40
CA GLU A 180 -1.95 -5.83 -8.02
C GLU A 180 -0.90 -6.27 -7.00
N LEU A 181 -0.06 -7.24 -7.40
CA LEU A 181 1.03 -7.78 -6.61
C LEU A 181 2.33 -6.99 -6.81
N ARG A 182 3.11 -6.89 -5.75
CA ARG A 182 4.53 -6.50 -5.77
C ARG A 182 5.31 -7.50 -4.94
N THR A 183 6.28 -8.17 -5.55
CA THR A 183 7.08 -9.17 -4.87
C THR A 183 8.51 -8.66 -4.70
N LEU A 184 9.02 -8.80 -3.48
CA LEU A 184 10.43 -8.64 -3.21
C LEU A 184 11.06 -10.03 -3.28
N ILE A 185 12.00 -10.22 -4.18
CA ILE A 185 12.67 -11.50 -4.43
C ILE A 185 14.12 -11.37 -3.98
N ARG A 186 14.56 -12.29 -3.14
CA ARG A 186 15.96 -12.36 -2.70
C ARG A 186 16.81 -12.87 -3.86
N ASN A 187 17.81 -12.10 -4.24
CA ASN A 187 18.73 -12.46 -5.32
C ASN A 187 19.97 -13.24 -4.80
N GLU A 188 20.82 -13.67 -5.71
CA GLU A 188 22.06 -14.43 -5.41
C GLU A 188 23.06 -13.66 -4.52
N GLN A 189 22.95 -12.35 -4.42
CA GLN A 189 23.80 -11.48 -3.61
C GLN A 189 23.19 -11.18 -2.23
N ASP A 190 22.15 -11.92 -1.83
CA ASP A 190 21.43 -11.74 -0.57
C ASP A 190 20.71 -10.39 -0.44
N LYS A 191 20.46 -9.72 -1.57
CA LYS A 191 19.67 -8.49 -1.66
C LYS A 191 18.29 -8.79 -2.21
N TYR A 192 17.37 -7.86 -1.98
CA TYR A 192 16.02 -7.98 -2.50
C TYR A 192 15.82 -7.07 -3.70
N ASP A 193 15.24 -7.62 -4.75
CA ASP A 193 14.81 -6.89 -5.93
C ASP A 193 13.28 -6.85 -5.99
N LEU A 194 12.73 -5.79 -6.56
CA LEU A 194 11.30 -5.67 -6.81
C LEU A 194 11.01 -6.26 -8.19
N ASP A 195 10.21 -7.35 -8.26
CA ASP A 195 9.92 -8.07 -9.51
C ASP A 195 9.20 -7.21 -10.56
N THR A 196 8.36 -6.29 -10.10
CA THR A 196 7.61 -5.38 -10.95
C THR A 196 7.71 -3.97 -10.37
N PRO A 197 8.38 -3.03 -11.05
CA PRO A 197 8.47 -1.65 -10.58
C PRO A 197 7.12 -0.96 -10.57
N PHE A 198 6.97 0.08 -9.72
CA PHE A 198 5.83 0.97 -9.79
C PHE A 198 5.91 1.82 -11.07
N SER A 199 4.77 2.08 -11.70
CA SER A 199 4.72 3.07 -12.77
C SER A 199 4.97 4.48 -12.23
N GLN A 200 5.54 5.33 -13.06
CA GLN A 200 5.78 6.72 -12.71
C GLN A 200 4.76 7.65 -13.37
N TRP A 201 4.51 8.78 -12.73
CA TRP A 201 3.77 9.87 -13.36
C TRP A 201 4.59 10.38 -14.55
N VAL A 202 3.97 10.44 -15.72
CA VAL A 202 4.52 11.24 -16.80
C VAL A 202 4.22 12.68 -16.43
N GLN A 203 5.21 13.43 -15.93
CA GLN A 203 5.05 14.87 -15.73
C GLN A 203 4.70 15.49 -17.08
N ARG A 204 3.44 15.89 -17.25
CA ARG A 204 3.13 16.88 -18.26
C ARG A 204 3.81 18.17 -17.77
N SER A 205 4.77 18.65 -18.53
CA SER A 205 5.52 19.89 -18.27
C SER A 205 4.55 21.00 -17.89
N THR A 206 4.48 21.33 -16.61
CA THR A 206 3.85 22.53 -16.11
C THR A 206 4.98 23.41 -15.59
N ASP A 207 5.24 24.48 -16.31
CA ASP A 207 6.07 25.63 -15.98
C ASP A 207 7.44 25.37 -15.30
N GLU A 208 8.51 25.59 -16.07
CA GLU A 208 9.92 25.57 -15.64
C GLU A 208 10.24 26.53 -14.46
N THR A 209 9.32 27.40 -14.09
CA THR A 209 9.53 28.42 -13.06
C THR A 209 9.48 27.91 -11.63
N VAL A 210 8.84 26.78 -11.36
CA VAL A 210 8.76 26.21 -9.99
C VAL A 210 9.89 25.21 -9.70
N LEU A 211 10.52 24.63 -10.73
CA LEU A 211 11.61 23.66 -10.60
C LEU A 211 12.99 24.30 -10.35
N ASN A 212 13.13 25.62 -10.48
CA ASN A 212 14.38 26.35 -10.30
C ASN A 212 14.56 27.02 -8.94
N ALA A 213 13.78 26.62 -7.92
CA ALA A 213 14.10 27.03 -6.55
C ALA A 213 15.47 26.41 -6.16
N PRO A 214 16.45 27.21 -5.71
CA PRO A 214 17.76 26.70 -5.36
C PRO A 214 17.63 25.65 -4.27
N ARG A 215 18.15 24.45 -4.51
CA ARG A 215 18.28 23.42 -3.48
C ARG A 215 19.16 23.99 -2.36
N MET A 216 18.59 24.21 -1.19
CA MET A 216 19.42 24.45 -0.01
C MET A 216 20.12 23.13 0.33
N VAL A 217 21.41 23.09 0.05
CA VAL A 217 22.31 22.04 0.53
C VAL A 217 22.68 22.42 1.96
N PHE A 218 22.22 21.65 2.93
CA PHE A 218 22.71 21.73 4.31
C PHE A 218 23.82 20.71 4.50
#